data_786acaadf1bb91665c893cd31a214249
#
_entry.id   786acaadf1bb91665c893cd31a214249
#
_cell.length_a   1.000
_cell.length_b   1.000
_cell.length_c   1.000
_cell.angle_alpha   90.00
_cell.angle_beta   90.00
_cell.angle_gamma   90.00
#
_symmetry.space_group_name_H-M   'P 1'
#
loop_
_entity.id
_entity.type
_entity.pdbx_description
1 polymer ?
#
loop_
_entity_poly.entity_id
_entity_poly.type
_entity_poly.pdbx_seq_one_letter_code
_entity_poly.pdbx_strand_id
1 'polypeptide(L)'
;EQFIRDIKLADTEYKPVDYLKYVSYEDSKPGLQVMLPAGTIHSSGRNQVVLEIGSLTIGSYTYKLYDYLRADLDGKPRPIHTWHGERTLAYERTTSWVRSNIVQQPRTVREGDGWAEKIVGEHDLLYFTLRRLEFEKRIEDDTCGKFHVLTLVDGERIRIRSVAQPERYFDAEYMDMVVVPADMGRYVIENLRTEPISVHKTMLKDGFDKE
;
A
#
# COMPACT_ATOMS: atom_id res chain seq x y z
N GLU A 1 13.78 -23.81 -6.85
CA GLU A 1 13.95 -25.09 -6.13
C GLU A 1 14.96 -25.00 -4.98
N GLN A 2 16.20 -24.46 -5.20
CA GLN A 2 17.23 -24.38 -4.15
C GLN A 2 16.76 -23.51 -2.96
N PHE A 3 16.15 -22.35 -3.22
CA PHE A 3 15.58 -21.48 -2.21
C PHE A 3 14.61 -22.24 -1.27
N ILE A 4 13.70 -23.00 -1.83
CA ILE A 4 12.73 -23.78 -1.04
C ILE A 4 13.42 -24.87 -0.22
N ARG A 5 14.45 -25.52 -0.76
CA ARG A 5 15.26 -26.49 0.01
C ARG A 5 15.96 -25.83 1.21
N ASP A 6 16.58 -24.68 0.98
CA ASP A 6 17.32 -23.97 2.03
C ASP A 6 16.38 -23.45 3.13
N ILE A 7 15.17 -22.99 2.77
CA ILE A 7 14.16 -22.60 3.75
C ILE A 7 13.67 -23.78 4.58
N LYS A 8 13.41 -24.93 3.95
CA LYS A 8 12.98 -26.15 4.66
C LYS A 8 14.07 -26.63 5.64
N LEU A 9 15.34 -26.52 5.26
CA LEU A 9 16.45 -26.82 6.16
C LEU A 9 16.55 -25.80 7.30
N ALA A 10 16.32 -24.51 7.02
CA ALA A 10 16.31 -23.50 8.06
C ALA A 10 15.22 -23.75 9.11
N ASP A 11 14.05 -24.18 8.68
CA ASP A 11 12.92 -24.52 9.55
C ASP A 11 13.23 -25.71 10.45
N THR A 12 13.89 -26.75 9.92
CA THR A 12 14.18 -27.99 10.66
C THR A 12 15.45 -27.92 11.49
N GLU A 13 16.46 -27.21 11.03
CA GLU A 13 17.79 -27.14 11.65
C GLU A 13 18.06 -25.81 12.38
N TYR A 14 17.11 -24.87 12.34
CA TYR A 14 17.22 -23.53 12.91
C TYR A 14 18.46 -22.75 12.44
N LYS A 15 18.86 -22.94 11.18
CA LYS A 15 19.97 -22.23 10.57
C LYS A 15 19.51 -21.04 9.74
N PRO A 16 20.22 -19.91 9.78
CA PRO A 16 19.88 -18.77 8.95
C PRO A 16 20.08 -19.08 7.47
N VAL A 17 19.18 -18.56 6.63
CA VAL A 17 19.29 -18.62 5.17
C VAL A 17 19.91 -17.32 4.67
N ASP A 18 20.87 -17.43 3.75
CA ASP A 18 21.32 -16.29 2.95
C ASP A 18 20.28 -15.98 1.87
N TYR A 19 19.20 -15.32 2.28
CA TYR A 19 18.06 -15.02 1.41
C TYR A 19 18.41 -14.07 0.27
N LEU A 20 19.47 -13.25 0.40
CA LEU A 20 19.92 -12.34 -0.65
C LEU A 20 20.42 -13.03 -1.91
N LYS A 21 20.72 -14.34 -1.84
CA LYS A 21 20.98 -15.16 -3.04
C LYS A 21 19.74 -15.34 -3.92
N TYR A 22 18.54 -15.21 -3.35
CA TYR A 22 17.28 -15.61 -3.97
C TYR A 22 16.32 -14.46 -4.23
N VAL A 23 16.38 -13.42 -3.42
CA VAL A 23 15.47 -12.28 -3.50
C VAL A 23 16.25 -11.02 -3.82
N SER A 24 15.66 -10.18 -4.66
CA SER A 24 16.18 -8.85 -4.94
C SER A 24 15.74 -7.87 -3.88
N TYR A 25 16.43 -6.76 -3.80
CA TYR A 25 16.03 -5.63 -2.96
C TYR A 25 16.03 -4.34 -3.76
N GLU A 26 15.20 -3.43 -3.35
CA GLU A 26 15.16 -2.04 -3.83
C GLU A 26 15.41 -1.13 -2.64
N ASP A 27 16.25 -0.12 -2.83
CA ASP A 27 16.51 0.88 -1.81
C ASP A 27 15.25 1.71 -1.58
N SER A 28 14.75 1.70 -0.36
CA SER A 28 13.57 2.48 -0.02
C SER A 28 13.90 3.95 0.14
N LYS A 29 12.98 4.79 -0.30
CA LYS A 29 13.02 6.25 -0.15
C LYS A 29 11.59 6.75 0.10
N PRO A 30 11.43 7.91 0.73
CA PRO A 30 10.10 8.52 0.85
C PRO A 30 9.40 8.60 -0.50
N GLY A 31 8.14 8.15 -0.54
CA GLY A 31 7.33 8.13 -1.77
C GLY A 31 7.56 6.93 -2.70
N LEU A 32 8.45 5.99 -2.36
CA LEU A 32 8.53 4.72 -3.09
C LEU A 32 7.20 3.98 -2.92
N GLN A 33 6.59 3.60 -4.03
CA GLN A 33 5.35 2.81 -4.06
C GLN A 33 5.59 1.49 -4.78
N VAL A 34 5.12 0.42 -4.16
CA VAL A 34 5.21 -0.94 -4.70
C VAL A 34 3.83 -1.58 -4.66
N MET A 35 3.35 -2.06 -5.79
CA MET A 35 2.06 -2.75 -5.90
C MET A 35 2.32 -4.26 -5.91
N LEU A 36 1.86 -4.97 -4.89
CA LEU A 36 2.21 -6.37 -4.64
C LEU A 36 1.02 -7.31 -4.92
N PRO A 37 0.88 -7.85 -6.14
CA PRO A 37 -0.12 -8.88 -6.39
C PRO A 37 0.18 -10.16 -5.61
N ALA A 38 -0.86 -10.89 -5.21
CA ALA A 38 -0.74 -12.17 -4.52
C ALA A 38 0.23 -13.11 -5.25
N GLY A 39 1.03 -13.87 -4.50
CA GLY A 39 2.09 -14.73 -5.04
C GLY A 39 3.45 -14.03 -5.22
N THR A 40 3.56 -12.73 -4.98
CA THR A 40 4.84 -12.01 -4.98
C THR A 40 5.51 -12.14 -3.62
N ILE A 41 6.69 -12.75 -3.57
CA ILE A 41 7.48 -12.78 -2.34
C ILE A 41 7.99 -11.38 -2.02
N HIS A 42 7.78 -10.94 -0.79
CA HIS A 42 8.18 -9.60 -0.36
C HIS A 42 8.42 -9.52 1.14
N SER A 43 9.18 -8.52 1.53
CA SER A 43 9.39 -8.14 2.94
C SER A 43 9.84 -6.67 2.98
N SER A 44 9.56 -5.96 4.06
CA SER A 44 10.15 -4.65 4.29
C SER A 44 11.45 -4.77 5.08
N GLY A 45 12.41 -3.91 4.76
CA GLY A 45 13.69 -3.81 5.45
C GLY A 45 13.60 -3.08 6.80
N ARG A 46 14.77 -2.71 7.33
CA ARG A 46 14.90 -2.00 8.61
C ARG A 46 14.68 -0.48 8.42
N ASN A 47 14.32 0.20 9.51
CA ASN A 47 14.26 1.67 9.60
C ASN A 47 13.34 2.30 8.57
N GLN A 48 12.17 1.70 8.35
CA GLN A 48 11.15 2.18 7.42
C GLN A 48 9.84 2.42 8.14
N VAL A 49 9.12 3.45 7.70
CA VAL A 49 7.70 3.61 7.96
C VAL A 49 6.97 3.24 6.67
N VAL A 50 6.12 2.23 6.73
CA VAL A 50 5.39 1.70 5.57
C VAL A 50 3.91 1.91 5.80
N LEU A 51 3.24 2.58 4.86
CA LEU A 51 1.78 2.58 4.76
C LEU A 51 1.38 1.40 3.88
N GLU A 52 0.80 0.37 4.50
CA GLU A 52 0.28 -0.80 3.79
C GLU A 52 -1.20 -0.62 3.51
N ILE A 53 -1.56 -0.72 2.24
CA ILE A 53 -2.94 -0.73 1.76
C ILE A 53 -3.18 -2.07 1.11
N GLY A 54 -4.04 -2.87 1.70
CA GLY A 54 -4.30 -4.22 1.26
C GLY A 54 -5.77 -4.53 1.10
N SER A 55 -6.04 -5.54 0.30
CA SER A 55 -7.34 -6.16 0.21
C SER A 55 -7.35 -7.40 1.08
N LEU A 56 -8.07 -7.36 2.18
CA LEU A 56 -8.31 -8.53 3.01
C LEU A 56 -9.70 -9.08 2.71
N THR A 57 -9.74 -10.28 2.16
CA THR A 57 -10.98 -11.04 2.04
C THR A 57 -11.04 -12.11 3.13
N ILE A 58 -12.24 -12.53 3.50
CA ILE A 58 -12.41 -13.67 4.42
C ILE A 58 -11.69 -14.89 3.83
N GLY A 59 -10.79 -15.52 4.62
CA GLY A 59 -9.97 -16.64 4.18
C GLY A 59 -8.67 -16.26 3.48
N SER A 60 -8.29 -14.99 3.46
CA SER A 60 -6.95 -14.58 3.04
C SER A 60 -5.89 -14.99 4.06
N TYR A 61 -4.77 -15.47 3.57
CA TYR A 61 -3.64 -15.89 4.40
C TYR A 61 -2.35 -15.25 3.93
N THR A 62 -1.51 -14.84 4.90
CA THR A 62 -0.12 -14.49 4.66
C THR A 62 0.75 -15.71 4.92
N TYR A 63 1.32 -16.29 3.88
CA TYR A 63 2.25 -17.42 4.03
C TYR A 63 3.68 -16.91 4.21
N LYS A 64 4.26 -17.20 5.37
CA LYS A 64 5.65 -16.89 5.66
C LYS A 64 6.54 -17.99 5.09
N LEU A 65 7.40 -17.63 4.15
CA LEU A 65 8.43 -18.54 3.62
C LEU A 65 9.67 -18.55 4.50
N TYR A 66 10.04 -17.41 5.07
CA TYR A 66 11.16 -17.25 5.98
C TYR A 66 10.89 -16.12 6.95
N ASP A 67 11.19 -16.31 8.23
CA ASP A 67 10.94 -15.30 9.27
C ASP A 67 12.20 -14.99 10.09
N TYR A 68 13.36 -15.12 9.50
CA TYR A 68 14.67 -14.77 10.08
C TYR A 68 14.94 -15.44 11.43
N LEU A 69 14.39 -16.63 11.66
CA LEU A 69 14.45 -17.38 12.92
C LEU A 69 13.96 -16.60 14.13
N ARG A 70 13.06 -15.63 13.94
CA ARG A 70 12.50 -14.85 15.04
C ARG A 70 11.68 -15.74 15.97
N ALA A 71 11.94 -15.56 17.26
CA ALA A 71 11.15 -16.24 18.29
C ALA A 71 9.83 -15.52 18.56
N ASP A 72 8.83 -16.29 18.96
CA ASP A 72 7.58 -15.81 19.53
C ASP A 72 7.75 -15.54 21.03
N LEU A 73 6.70 -15.07 21.69
CA LEU A 73 6.69 -14.72 23.12
C LEU A 73 7.05 -15.93 24.03
N ASP A 74 6.81 -17.15 23.59
CA ASP A 74 7.18 -18.38 24.29
C ASP A 74 8.64 -18.83 24.05
N GLY A 75 9.42 -18.02 23.30
CA GLY A 75 10.81 -18.30 22.97
C GLY A 75 11.02 -19.31 21.85
N LYS A 76 9.95 -19.84 21.25
CA LYS A 76 10.05 -20.75 20.11
C LYS A 76 10.06 -19.99 18.80
N PRO A 77 10.72 -20.53 17.74
CA PRO A 77 10.65 -19.96 16.41
C PRO A 77 9.19 -19.82 15.95
N ARG A 78 8.88 -18.69 15.35
CA ARG A 78 7.55 -18.48 14.76
C ARG A 78 7.34 -19.43 13.58
N PRO A 79 6.14 -20.00 13.41
CA PRO A 79 5.89 -20.95 12.33
C PRO A 79 6.03 -20.30 10.96
N ILE A 80 6.61 -21.04 10.04
CA ILE A 80 6.65 -20.70 8.61
C ILE A 80 5.74 -21.66 7.84
N HIS A 81 5.39 -21.28 6.61
CA HIS A 81 4.37 -21.98 5.81
C HIS A 81 4.95 -22.41 4.46
N THR A 82 6.14 -23.02 4.47
CA THR A 82 6.91 -23.33 3.27
C THR A 82 6.10 -24.13 2.25
N TRP A 83 5.35 -25.14 2.72
CA TRP A 83 4.56 -26.00 1.84
C TRP A 83 3.43 -25.24 1.11
N HIS A 84 2.74 -24.33 1.80
CA HIS A 84 1.68 -23.51 1.20
C HIS A 84 2.28 -22.41 0.34
N GLY A 85 3.30 -21.71 0.85
CA GLY A 85 3.96 -20.62 0.15
C GLY A 85 4.58 -21.06 -1.17
N GLU A 86 5.24 -22.24 -1.20
CA GLU A 86 5.80 -22.82 -2.43
C GLU A 86 4.76 -22.98 -3.55
N ARG A 87 3.50 -23.30 -3.20
CA ARG A 87 2.42 -23.51 -4.16
C ARG A 87 1.78 -22.22 -4.65
N THR A 88 1.95 -21.13 -3.91
CA THR A 88 1.36 -19.83 -4.25
C THR A 88 2.34 -18.85 -4.87
N LEU A 89 3.65 -19.20 -4.92
CA LEU A 89 4.67 -18.35 -5.52
C LEU A 89 4.50 -18.24 -7.04
N ALA A 90 4.52 -17.01 -7.52
CA ALA A 90 4.59 -16.68 -8.94
C ALA A 90 6.08 -16.60 -9.34
N TYR A 91 6.65 -17.72 -9.76
CA TYR A 91 8.08 -17.87 -10.04
C TYR A 91 8.58 -17.03 -11.22
N GLU A 92 7.68 -16.61 -12.11
CA GLU A 92 7.97 -15.73 -13.23
C GLU A 92 8.29 -14.29 -12.79
N ARG A 93 7.97 -13.92 -11.56
CA ARG A 93 8.19 -12.57 -11.04
C ARG A 93 9.65 -12.36 -10.62
N THR A 94 10.51 -12.37 -11.61
CA THR A 94 11.94 -12.11 -11.47
C THR A 94 12.21 -10.63 -11.14
N THR A 95 13.47 -10.28 -10.85
CA THR A 95 13.89 -8.88 -10.57
C THR A 95 13.47 -7.92 -11.67
N SER A 96 13.67 -8.29 -12.93
CA SER A 96 13.31 -7.44 -14.07
C SER A 96 11.80 -7.27 -14.15
N TRP A 97 11.04 -8.33 -13.92
CA TRP A 97 9.58 -8.25 -13.89
C TRP A 97 9.09 -7.31 -12.77
N VAL A 98 9.65 -7.45 -11.56
CA VAL A 98 9.33 -6.60 -10.40
C VAL A 98 9.55 -5.13 -10.73
N ARG A 99 10.72 -4.78 -11.26
CA ARG A 99 11.07 -3.39 -11.60
C ARG A 99 10.19 -2.80 -12.69
N SER A 100 9.77 -3.62 -13.65
CA SER A 100 8.95 -3.15 -14.77
C SER A 100 7.45 -3.10 -14.46
N ASN A 101 6.97 -3.87 -13.48
CA ASN A 101 5.52 -4.05 -13.27
C ASN A 101 5.01 -3.52 -11.94
N ILE A 102 5.76 -3.68 -10.85
CA ILE A 102 5.23 -3.39 -9.52
C ILE A 102 5.88 -2.20 -8.81
N VAL A 103 7.13 -1.85 -9.16
CA VAL A 103 7.73 -0.59 -8.68
C VAL A 103 7.14 0.55 -9.48
N GLN A 104 6.39 1.41 -8.81
CA GLN A 104 5.57 2.42 -9.48
C GLN A 104 6.33 3.72 -9.72
N GLN A 105 5.98 4.38 -10.83
CA GLN A 105 6.41 5.76 -11.11
C GLN A 105 5.18 6.67 -11.05
N PRO A 106 5.19 7.74 -10.25
CA PRO A 106 4.06 8.67 -10.16
C PRO A 106 3.73 9.29 -11.52
N ARG A 107 2.43 9.35 -11.84
CA ARG A 107 1.90 9.92 -13.09
C ARG A 107 0.80 10.93 -12.75
N THR A 108 1.01 12.21 -13.11
CA THR A 108 0.00 13.26 -12.92
C THR A 108 -1.22 12.98 -13.79
N VAL A 109 -2.41 13.06 -13.21
CA VAL A 109 -3.70 12.85 -13.88
C VAL A 109 -4.55 14.11 -13.97
N ARG A 110 -4.41 15.01 -13.00
CA ARG A 110 -4.97 16.37 -13.04
C ARG A 110 -4.13 17.30 -12.17
N GLU A 111 -4.12 18.57 -12.52
CA GLU A 111 -3.39 19.60 -11.79
C GLU A 111 -4.05 20.97 -11.96
N GLY A 112 -3.70 21.89 -11.10
CA GLY A 112 -4.14 23.28 -11.13
C GLY A 112 -3.21 24.17 -10.31
N ASP A 113 -3.61 25.41 -10.08
CA ASP A 113 -2.82 26.35 -9.31
C ASP A 113 -2.69 25.87 -7.83
N GLY A 114 -1.47 25.55 -7.43
CA GLY A 114 -1.14 25.09 -6.09
C GLY A 114 -1.64 23.68 -5.74
N TRP A 115 -1.99 22.81 -6.70
CA TRP A 115 -2.36 21.43 -6.44
C TRP A 115 -2.13 20.48 -7.61
N ALA A 116 -1.90 19.20 -7.33
CA ALA A 116 -1.83 18.12 -8.30
C ALA A 116 -2.40 16.82 -7.74
N GLU A 117 -2.98 15.99 -8.60
CA GLU A 117 -3.32 14.62 -8.31
C GLU A 117 -2.49 13.68 -9.19
N LYS A 118 -1.85 12.71 -8.56
CA LYS A 118 -1.00 11.73 -9.23
C LYS A 118 -1.49 10.32 -8.95
N ILE A 119 -1.52 9.44 -9.96
CA ILE A 119 -1.57 8.00 -9.71
C ILE A 119 -0.17 7.59 -9.24
N VAL A 120 -0.08 7.02 -8.05
CA VAL A 120 1.16 6.54 -7.45
C VAL A 120 1.21 5.02 -7.36
N GLY A 121 0.06 4.35 -7.46
CA GLY A 121 -0.01 2.89 -7.45
C GLY A 121 -1.22 2.38 -8.24
N GLU A 122 -0.95 1.58 -9.29
CA GLU A 122 -1.96 0.89 -10.08
C GLU A 122 -1.37 -0.39 -10.69
N HIS A 123 -2.11 -1.47 -10.66
CA HIS A 123 -1.69 -2.74 -11.25
C HIS A 123 -2.90 -3.55 -11.72
N ASP A 124 -2.80 -4.21 -12.88
CA ASP A 124 -3.93 -4.93 -13.49
C ASP A 124 -4.49 -6.06 -12.62
N LEU A 125 -3.63 -6.72 -11.84
CA LEU A 125 -4.03 -7.80 -10.93
C LEU A 125 -4.63 -7.30 -9.60
N LEU A 126 -4.73 -5.98 -9.38
CA LEU A 126 -5.32 -5.37 -8.20
C LEU A 126 -6.55 -4.56 -8.59
N TYR A 127 -7.59 -4.60 -7.77
CA TYR A 127 -8.87 -3.95 -8.07
C TYR A 127 -8.98 -2.52 -7.51
N PHE A 128 -7.95 -2.03 -6.84
CA PHE A 128 -7.87 -0.65 -6.34
C PHE A 128 -6.73 0.11 -7.01
N THR A 129 -6.82 1.42 -6.96
CA THR A 129 -5.78 2.37 -7.36
C THR A 129 -5.43 3.26 -6.19
N LEU A 130 -4.17 3.64 -6.11
CA LEU A 130 -3.66 4.57 -5.11
C LEU A 130 -3.27 5.87 -5.80
N ARG A 131 -3.83 6.96 -5.32
CA ARG A 131 -3.52 8.32 -5.78
C ARG A 131 -2.91 9.13 -4.67
N ARG A 132 -2.14 10.13 -5.05
CA ARG A 132 -1.61 11.14 -4.15
C ARG A 132 -2.11 12.51 -4.57
N LEU A 133 -2.73 13.20 -3.64
CA LEU A 133 -3.21 14.56 -3.76
C LEU A 133 -2.17 15.45 -3.07
N GLU A 134 -1.50 16.30 -3.84
CA GLU A 134 -0.50 17.24 -3.36
C GLU A 134 -1.09 18.65 -3.49
N PHE A 135 -1.15 19.44 -2.42
CA PHE A 135 -1.73 20.78 -2.50
C PHE A 135 -1.26 21.70 -1.37
N GLU A 136 -1.29 23.00 -1.67
CA GLU A 136 -0.95 24.07 -0.71
C GLU A 136 -2.13 24.42 0.19
N LYS A 137 -3.29 24.72 -0.38
CA LYS A 137 -4.45 25.23 0.36
C LYS A 137 -5.62 24.26 0.39
N ARG A 138 -6.06 23.82 -0.77
CA ARG A 138 -7.21 22.90 -0.89
C ARG A 138 -7.21 22.18 -2.22
N ILE A 139 -7.89 21.06 -2.24
CA ILE A 139 -8.24 20.32 -3.46
C ILE A 139 -9.71 19.90 -3.39
N GLU A 140 -10.40 19.96 -4.53
CA GLU A 140 -11.75 19.41 -4.67
C GLU A 140 -11.70 18.04 -5.29
N ASP A 141 -12.59 17.17 -4.83
CA ASP A 141 -12.74 15.81 -5.35
C ASP A 141 -14.22 15.39 -5.35
N ASP A 142 -14.51 14.28 -6.02
CA ASP A 142 -15.85 13.70 -6.08
C ASP A 142 -15.74 12.19 -5.93
N THR A 143 -16.58 11.60 -5.11
CA THR A 143 -16.61 10.15 -4.91
C THR A 143 -17.05 9.41 -6.16
N CYS A 144 -17.82 10.04 -7.04
CA CYS A 144 -18.38 9.42 -8.24
C CYS A 144 -19.07 8.07 -7.96
N GLY A 145 -19.71 7.95 -6.79
CA GLY A 145 -20.37 6.74 -6.34
C GLY A 145 -19.46 5.64 -5.79
N LYS A 146 -18.18 5.93 -5.55
CA LYS A 146 -17.22 5.02 -4.90
C LYS A 146 -16.77 5.58 -3.58
N PHE A 147 -16.54 4.74 -2.59
CA PHE A 147 -15.90 5.22 -1.37
C PHE A 147 -14.42 5.53 -1.61
N HIS A 148 -13.91 6.53 -0.92
CA HIS A 148 -12.48 6.85 -0.88
C HIS A 148 -11.94 6.58 0.51
N VAL A 149 -10.72 6.04 0.59
CA VAL A 149 -9.95 6.02 1.84
C VAL A 149 -8.85 7.05 1.73
N LEU A 150 -8.90 8.06 2.59
CA LEU A 150 -7.93 9.15 2.63
C LEU A 150 -6.99 8.97 3.82
N THR A 151 -5.70 9.20 3.60
CA THR A 151 -4.68 9.21 4.67
C THR A 151 -3.78 10.41 4.48
N LEU A 152 -3.66 11.26 5.50
CA LEU A 152 -2.71 12.38 5.49
C LEU A 152 -1.29 11.82 5.71
N VAL A 153 -0.48 11.79 4.66
CA VAL A 153 0.87 11.17 4.69
C VAL A 153 2.00 12.19 4.79
N ASP A 154 1.72 13.46 4.53
CA ASP A 154 2.62 14.57 4.73
C ASP A 154 1.82 15.81 5.06
N GLY A 155 2.15 16.49 6.17
CA GLY A 155 1.42 17.60 6.74
C GLY A 155 0.91 17.30 8.16
N GLU A 156 0.27 18.27 8.79
CA GLU A 156 -0.18 18.17 10.19
C GLU A 156 -1.67 17.91 10.33
N ARG A 157 -2.50 18.69 9.60
CA ARG A 157 -3.95 18.66 9.78
C ARG A 157 -4.70 19.10 8.54
N ILE A 158 -5.75 18.36 8.22
CA ILE A 158 -6.68 18.66 7.12
C ILE A 158 -8.12 18.70 7.61
N ARG A 159 -8.99 19.31 6.80
CA ARG A 159 -10.44 19.23 6.93
C ARG A 159 -11.04 18.67 5.66
N ILE A 160 -11.85 17.64 5.80
CA ILE A 160 -12.63 17.03 4.73
C ILE A 160 -14.07 17.52 4.91
N ARG A 161 -14.60 18.21 3.89
CA ARG A 161 -15.90 18.90 3.98
C ARG A 161 -16.79 18.53 2.80
N SER A 162 -18.06 18.22 3.06
CA SER A 162 -19.07 18.07 2.01
C SER A 162 -19.35 19.41 1.30
N VAL A 163 -19.42 19.40 -0.02
CA VAL A 163 -19.84 20.57 -0.79
C VAL A 163 -21.35 20.80 -0.68
N ALA A 164 -22.12 19.71 -0.66
CA ALA A 164 -23.59 19.78 -0.58
C ALA A 164 -24.08 20.18 0.83
N GLN A 165 -23.32 19.85 1.88
CA GLN A 165 -23.64 20.11 3.29
C GLN A 165 -22.38 20.61 4.01
N PRO A 166 -22.03 21.89 3.84
CA PRO A 166 -20.74 22.43 4.33
C PRO A 166 -20.56 22.40 5.85
N GLU A 167 -21.64 22.30 6.62
CA GLU A 167 -21.63 22.08 8.06
C GLU A 167 -21.16 20.68 8.45
N ARG A 168 -21.19 19.71 7.52
CA ARG A 168 -20.65 18.37 7.70
C ARG A 168 -19.22 18.33 7.26
N TYR A 169 -18.33 18.22 8.23
CA TYR A 169 -16.90 18.10 8.01
C TYR A 169 -16.25 17.19 9.05
N PHE A 170 -15.07 16.73 8.74
CA PHE A 170 -14.21 15.96 9.62
C PHE A 170 -12.78 16.50 9.54
N ASP A 171 -12.17 16.74 10.69
CA ASP A 171 -10.76 17.11 10.77
C ASP A 171 -9.93 15.88 11.03
N ALA A 172 -8.85 15.69 10.24
CA ALA A 172 -7.92 14.59 10.36
C ALA A 172 -6.49 15.09 10.54
N GLU A 173 -5.69 14.36 11.27
CA GLU A 173 -4.29 14.63 11.56
C GLU A 173 -3.36 13.68 10.79
N TYR A 174 -2.05 13.89 10.91
CA TYR A 174 -1.05 13.04 10.27
C TYR A 174 -1.27 11.55 10.57
N MET A 175 -1.30 10.73 9.53
CA MET A 175 -1.55 9.28 9.54
C MET A 175 -2.97 8.85 9.91
N ASP A 176 -3.91 9.77 10.14
CA ASP A 176 -5.32 9.38 10.25
C ASP A 176 -5.83 8.82 8.93
N MET A 177 -6.59 7.73 9.02
CA MET A 177 -7.29 7.11 7.90
C MET A 177 -8.78 7.43 7.98
N VAL A 178 -9.29 8.09 6.96
CA VAL A 178 -10.70 8.52 6.89
C VAL A 178 -11.38 7.87 5.70
N VAL A 179 -12.51 7.24 5.95
CA VAL A 179 -13.39 6.74 4.87
C VAL A 179 -14.37 7.84 4.48
N VAL A 180 -14.32 8.26 3.21
CA VAL A 180 -15.33 9.12 2.58
C VAL A 180 -16.35 8.20 1.92
N PRO A 181 -17.62 8.20 2.37
CA PRO A 181 -18.66 7.32 1.82
C PRO A 181 -18.95 7.61 0.35
N ALA A 182 -19.41 6.59 -0.38
CA ALA A 182 -19.71 6.68 -1.80
C ALA A 182 -20.77 7.75 -2.15
N ASP A 183 -21.71 7.99 -1.26
CA ASP A 183 -22.80 8.96 -1.40
C ASP A 183 -22.43 10.40 -0.97
N MET A 184 -21.19 10.62 -0.55
CA MET A 184 -20.71 11.97 -0.21
C MET A 184 -20.79 12.91 -1.43
N GLY A 185 -20.58 12.41 -2.65
CA GLY A 185 -20.46 13.23 -3.85
C GLY A 185 -19.25 14.15 -3.80
N ARG A 186 -19.43 15.41 -4.18
CA ARG A 186 -18.37 16.41 -4.17
C ARG A 186 -17.97 16.79 -2.74
N TYR A 187 -16.67 16.83 -2.51
CA TYR A 187 -16.07 17.25 -1.25
C TYR A 187 -14.78 18.03 -1.47
N VAL A 188 -14.36 18.77 -0.46
CA VAL A 188 -13.13 19.57 -0.44
C VAL A 188 -12.24 19.04 0.67
N ILE A 189 -10.95 18.90 0.39
CA ILE A 189 -9.92 18.70 1.40
C ILE A 189 -9.18 20.02 1.55
N GLU A 190 -9.23 20.59 2.76
CA GLU A 190 -8.61 21.86 3.11
C GLU A 190 -7.37 21.61 3.96
N ASN A 191 -6.25 22.23 3.61
CA ASN A 191 -5.07 22.29 4.46
C ASN A 191 -5.29 23.32 5.57
N LEU A 192 -5.20 22.89 6.82
CA LEU A 192 -5.39 23.79 7.98
C LEU A 192 -4.06 24.39 8.48
N ARG A 193 -3.00 24.23 7.71
CA ARG A 193 -1.67 24.79 7.95
C ARG A 193 -1.15 25.49 6.71
N THR A 194 0.08 25.98 6.76
CA THR A 194 0.70 26.81 5.70
C THR A 194 1.57 26.02 4.75
N GLU A 195 2.21 24.95 5.23
CA GLU A 195 3.10 24.15 4.41
C GLU A 195 2.31 23.25 3.44
N PRO A 196 2.81 23.01 2.22
CA PRO A 196 2.18 22.06 1.29
C PRO A 196 2.05 20.68 1.91
N ILE A 197 0.99 19.97 1.56
CA ILE A 197 0.67 18.66 2.14
C ILE A 197 0.43 17.59 1.08
N SER A 198 0.49 16.34 1.50
CA SER A 198 0.16 15.18 0.68
C SER A 198 -0.86 14.28 1.36
N VAL A 199 -1.92 13.95 0.63
CA VAL A 199 -2.96 13.00 1.06
C VAL A 199 -2.95 11.82 0.10
N HIS A 200 -2.81 10.60 0.62
CA HIS A 200 -3.08 9.40 -0.16
C HIS A 200 -4.58 9.16 -0.25
N LYS A 201 -5.05 8.84 -1.46
CA LYS A 201 -6.42 8.44 -1.75
C LYS A 201 -6.42 7.05 -2.37
N THR A 202 -7.04 6.11 -1.69
CA THR A 202 -7.30 4.77 -2.22
C THR A 202 -8.74 4.67 -2.66
N MET A 203 -8.99 4.11 -3.83
CA MET A 203 -10.33 3.91 -4.37
C MET A 203 -10.37 2.67 -5.27
N LEU A 204 -11.57 2.13 -5.49
CA LEU A 204 -11.77 1.03 -6.43
C LEU A 204 -11.55 1.50 -7.87
N LYS A 205 -10.95 0.65 -8.68
CA LYS A 205 -10.88 0.86 -10.14
C LYS A 205 -12.27 0.72 -10.77
N ASP A 206 -12.43 1.27 -11.97
CA ASP A 206 -13.67 1.11 -12.74
C ASP A 206 -13.95 -0.36 -13.04
N GLY A 207 -15.20 -0.75 -12.93
CA GLY A 207 -15.65 -2.12 -13.15
C GLY A 207 -15.59 -3.06 -11.95
N PHE A 208 -14.99 -2.62 -10.82
CA PHE A 208 -14.94 -3.38 -9.56
C PHE A 208 -15.92 -2.86 -8.50
N ASP A 209 -16.74 -1.89 -8.85
CA ASP A 209 -17.75 -1.23 -8.02
C ASP A 209 -19.19 -1.72 -8.33
N LYS A 210 -19.31 -2.71 -9.20
CA LYS A 210 -20.62 -3.30 -9.60
C LYS A 210 -20.73 -4.71 -9.05
N GLU A 211 -21.85 -4.99 -8.40
CA GLU A 211 -22.29 -6.35 -8.09
C GLU A 211 -22.67 -7.11 -9.36
#